data_54213d9c3d2e9e6c907d1d3a653e49fb
#
_entry.id   54213d9c3d2e9e6c907d1d3a653e49fb
#
_cell.length_a   1.000
_cell.length_b   1.000
_cell.length_c   1.000
_cell.angle_alpha   90.00
_cell.angle_beta   90.00
_cell.angle_gamma   90.00
#
_symmetry.space_group_name_H-M   'P 1'
#
loop_
_entity.id
_entity.type
_entity.pdbx_description
1 polymer ?
#
loop_
_entity_poly.entity_id
_entity_poly.type
_entity_poly.pdbx_seq_one_letter_code
_entity_poly.pdbx_strand_id
1 'polypeptide(L)'
;MLTKNQLGFLYMFMSVCAFSFMDLIVKWSEDYPLGQVLFFRGFFGVVIYFFIMPRDRIKNFYYTKRASLHFLRCIFGLIALIAIFIALRNLPLATVVSISFAAPIFTTIFSIVLLNEKVGFYRWLAVSIGFIGIIVITEPGFGDLNIYYIYPIIFCLGLSYVAIAIRQLSTTEPVWLIALNFSILITLASLFTIPFGWVMPNIQDLVLLCMIGFLGGFANLWLSQSFKLSEVSLVSPLKYLALVFGIIFGYLIWDEIPTIKTLLGALLVVASSLIILRREIYHKKEILSNTRHE
;
A
#
# COMPACT_ATOMS: atom_id res chain seq x y z
N MET A 1 -18.38 -3.08 -25.47
CA MET A 1 -18.34 -3.06 -23.99
C MET A 1 -17.08 -3.77 -23.53
N LEU A 2 -16.37 -3.21 -22.55
CA LEU A 2 -15.19 -3.85 -21.97
C LEU A 2 -15.58 -5.11 -21.19
N THR A 3 -14.79 -6.17 -21.28
CA THR A 3 -14.99 -7.36 -20.46
C THR A 3 -14.67 -7.04 -18.98
N LYS A 4 -15.17 -7.86 -18.03
CA LYS A 4 -14.90 -7.67 -16.59
C LYS A 4 -13.39 -7.60 -16.32
N ASN A 5 -12.61 -8.45 -16.98
CA ASN A 5 -11.14 -8.46 -16.81
C ASN A 5 -10.49 -7.17 -17.34
N GLN A 6 -10.90 -6.69 -18.53
CA GLN A 6 -10.39 -5.44 -19.10
C GLN A 6 -10.70 -4.24 -18.19
N LEU A 7 -11.88 -4.23 -17.60
CA LEU A 7 -12.26 -3.18 -16.63
C LEU A 7 -11.44 -3.29 -15.34
N GLY A 8 -11.15 -4.50 -14.86
CA GLY A 8 -10.25 -4.74 -13.74
C GLY A 8 -8.82 -4.27 -13.98
N PHE A 9 -8.29 -4.49 -15.19
CA PHE A 9 -6.99 -3.94 -15.62
C PHE A 9 -6.98 -2.41 -15.60
N LEU A 10 -8.03 -1.79 -16.16
CA LEU A 10 -8.16 -0.33 -16.20
C LEU A 10 -8.16 0.26 -14.77
N TYR A 11 -8.98 -0.31 -13.87
CA TYR A 11 -9.00 0.13 -12.48
C TYR A 11 -7.67 -0.04 -11.76
N MET A 12 -6.94 -1.13 -12.00
CA MET A 12 -5.60 -1.32 -11.42
C MET A 12 -4.62 -0.27 -11.95
N PHE A 13 -4.61 -0.04 -13.27
CA PHE A 13 -3.76 0.98 -13.87
C PHE A 13 -4.04 2.37 -13.30
N MET A 14 -5.31 2.78 -13.23
CA MET A 14 -5.71 4.05 -12.62
C MET A 14 -5.28 4.15 -11.15
N SER A 15 -5.42 3.05 -10.41
CA SER A 15 -4.98 2.99 -9.00
C SER A 15 -3.47 3.19 -8.86
N VAL A 16 -2.68 2.50 -9.67
CA VAL A 16 -1.21 2.62 -9.65
C VAL A 16 -0.78 4.04 -10.02
N CYS A 17 -1.36 4.62 -11.09
CA CYS A 17 -1.10 6.01 -11.44
C CYS A 17 -1.42 6.96 -10.28
N ALA A 18 -2.60 6.84 -9.68
CA ALA A 18 -3.02 7.73 -8.61
C ALA A 18 -2.13 7.60 -7.36
N PHE A 19 -1.73 6.38 -6.97
CA PHE A 19 -0.76 6.21 -5.88
C PHE A 19 0.60 6.81 -6.22
N SER A 20 1.12 6.59 -7.43
CA SER A 20 2.43 7.13 -7.83
C SER A 20 2.44 8.65 -7.86
N PHE A 21 1.37 9.29 -8.33
CA PHE A 21 1.24 10.75 -8.24
C PHE A 21 1.06 11.23 -6.79
N MET A 22 0.33 10.49 -5.96
CA MET A 22 0.22 10.80 -4.53
C MET A 22 1.59 10.76 -3.86
N ASP A 23 2.37 9.69 -4.09
CA ASP A 23 3.70 9.50 -3.51
C ASP A 23 4.66 10.62 -3.93
N LEU A 24 4.60 11.05 -5.20
CA LEU A 24 5.33 12.21 -5.70
C LEU A 24 4.96 13.48 -4.93
N ILE A 25 3.65 13.78 -4.78
CA ILE A 25 3.21 15.01 -4.08
C ILE A 25 3.58 14.94 -2.58
N VAL A 26 3.51 13.77 -1.95
CA VAL A 26 3.96 13.58 -0.57
C VAL A 26 5.44 13.91 -0.41
N LYS A 27 6.28 13.48 -1.36
CA LYS A 27 7.70 13.83 -1.37
C LYS A 27 7.91 15.32 -1.60
N TRP A 28 7.15 15.92 -2.52
CA TRP A 28 7.21 17.37 -2.80
C TRP A 28 6.80 18.24 -1.62
N SER A 29 5.87 17.75 -0.78
CA SER A 29 5.33 18.51 0.36
C SER A 29 6.15 18.32 1.65
N GLU A 30 7.48 18.25 1.56
CA GLU A 30 8.38 18.06 2.70
C GLU A 30 8.38 19.26 3.66
N ASP A 31 8.11 20.47 3.18
CA ASP A 31 8.02 21.70 3.99
C ASP A 31 6.84 21.69 4.97
N TYR A 32 5.84 20.84 4.74
CA TYR A 32 4.67 20.74 5.60
C TYR A 32 4.84 19.63 6.66
N PRO A 33 4.43 19.87 7.92
CA PRO A 33 4.43 18.85 8.95
C PRO A 33 3.71 17.56 8.48
N LEU A 34 4.29 16.40 8.77
CA LEU A 34 3.75 15.12 8.34
C LEU A 34 2.30 14.92 8.77
N GLY A 35 1.96 15.35 10.00
CA GLY A 35 0.60 15.27 10.52
C GLY A 35 -0.41 16.09 9.70
N GLN A 36 0.01 17.23 9.17
CA GLN A 36 -0.83 18.04 8.29
C GLN A 36 -1.10 17.34 6.95
N VAL A 37 -0.08 16.74 6.35
CA VAL A 37 -0.23 15.95 5.11
C VAL A 37 -1.15 14.73 5.34
N LEU A 38 -0.99 14.04 6.48
CA LEU A 38 -1.86 12.94 6.87
C LEU A 38 -3.31 13.38 7.10
N PHE A 39 -3.53 14.59 7.63
CA PHE A 39 -4.87 15.14 7.77
C PHE A 39 -5.57 15.26 6.42
N PHE A 40 -4.94 15.90 5.45
CA PHE A 40 -5.53 16.01 4.11
C PHE A 40 -5.77 14.64 3.48
N ARG A 41 -4.82 13.70 3.66
CA ARG A 41 -4.96 12.31 3.19
C ARG A 41 -6.15 11.58 3.82
N GLY A 42 -6.37 11.76 5.11
CA GLY A 42 -7.50 11.19 5.83
C GLY A 42 -8.81 11.89 5.50
N PHE A 43 -8.87 13.20 5.64
CA PHE A 43 -10.07 14.02 5.48
C PHE A 43 -10.74 13.85 4.11
N PHE A 44 -9.99 13.99 3.03
CA PHE A 44 -10.56 13.78 1.69
C PHE A 44 -10.91 12.31 1.43
N GLY A 45 -10.23 11.37 2.06
CA GLY A 45 -10.65 9.98 2.08
C GLY A 45 -12.03 9.81 2.73
N VAL A 46 -12.28 10.44 3.88
CA VAL A 46 -13.61 10.45 4.53
C VAL A 46 -14.66 11.03 3.60
N VAL A 47 -14.38 12.19 2.98
CA VAL A 47 -15.31 12.85 2.04
C VAL A 47 -15.68 11.89 0.90
N ILE A 48 -14.71 11.30 0.22
CA ILE A 48 -14.94 10.37 -0.90
C ILE A 48 -15.81 9.19 -0.46
N TYR A 49 -15.44 8.52 0.64
CA TYR A 49 -16.13 7.31 1.09
C TYR A 49 -17.53 7.63 1.62
N PHE A 50 -17.74 8.80 2.20
CA PHE A 50 -19.06 9.26 2.62
C PHE A 50 -20.00 9.47 1.42
N PHE A 51 -19.52 10.04 0.32
CA PHE A 51 -20.31 10.19 -0.91
C PHE A 51 -20.60 8.86 -1.62
N ILE A 52 -19.75 7.86 -1.48
CA ILE A 52 -19.91 6.53 -2.10
C ILE A 52 -20.77 5.60 -1.23
N MET A 53 -20.87 5.90 0.06
CA MET A 53 -21.64 5.10 1.00
C MET A 53 -23.14 5.04 0.58
N PRO A 54 -23.76 3.83 0.57
CA PRO A 54 -25.18 3.69 0.33
C PRO A 54 -26.00 4.51 1.34
N ARG A 55 -27.01 5.24 0.87
CA ARG A 55 -27.80 6.16 1.71
C ARG A 55 -28.52 5.49 2.87
N ASP A 56 -28.94 4.23 2.72
CA ASP A 56 -29.53 3.40 3.75
C ASP A 56 -28.58 3.06 4.91
N ARG A 57 -27.27 3.16 4.69
CA ARG A 57 -26.23 2.88 5.67
C ARG A 57 -25.73 4.10 6.45
N ILE A 58 -26.12 5.30 6.08
CA ILE A 58 -25.69 6.56 6.73
C ILE A 58 -25.96 6.57 8.23
N LYS A 59 -27.10 6.03 8.67
CA LYS A 59 -27.47 5.99 10.11
C LYS A 59 -26.65 4.97 10.92
N ASN A 60 -26.08 3.96 10.27
CA ASN A 60 -25.41 2.83 10.91
C ASN A 60 -23.97 2.64 10.42
N PHE A 61 -23.32 3.69 9.89
CA PHE A 61 -21.96 3.60 9.36
C PHE A 61 -20.90 3.24 10.41
N TYR A 62 -21.18 3.49 11.69
CA TYR A 62 -20.31 3.17 12.81
C TYR A 62 -20.49 1.74 13.35
N TYR A 63 -21.54 1.03 12.90
CA TYR A 63 -21.81 -0.32 13.40
C TYR A 63 -20.88 -1.35 12.75
N THR A 64 -20.05 -1.99 13.57
CA THR A 64 -19.15 -3.07 13.16
C THR A 64 -19.32 -4.28 14.09
N LYS A 65 -19.22 -5.48 13.51
CA LYS A 65 -19.26 -6.75 14.24
C LYS A 65 -17.91 -7.12 14.85
N ARG A 66 -16.81 -6.49 14.41
CA ARG A 66 -15.42 -6.83 14.77
C ARG A 66 -14.60 -5.59 15.11
N ALA A 67 -15.05 -4.80 16.08
CA ALA A 67 -14.44 -3.52 16.43
C ALA A 67 -12.94 -3.62 16.78
N SER A 68 -12.51 -4.65 17.51
CA SER A 68 -11.09 -4.86 17.85
C SER A 68 -10.22 -5.08 16.63
N LEU A 69 -10.71 -5.86 15.64
CA LEU A 69 -9.96 -6.11 14.40
C LEU A 69 -9.88 -4.84 13.53
N HIS A 70 -10.97 -4.03 13.50
CA HIS A 70 -10.94 -2.71 12.86
C HIS A 70 -9.92 -1.79 13.51
N PHE A 71 -9.92 -1.73 14.84
CA PHE A 71 -8.99 -0.89 15.59
C PHE A 71 -7.53 -1.28 15.30
N LEU A 72 -7.18 -2.56 15.44
CA LEU A 72 -5.84 -3.05 15.12
C LEU A 72 -5.44 -2.78 13.66
N ARG A 73 -6.33 -3.05 12.72
CA ARG A 73 -6.13 -2.75 11.29
C ARG A 73 -5.83 -1.26 11.09
N CYS A 74 -6.56 -0.41 11.77
CA CYS A 74 -6.40 1.04 11.65
C CYS A 74 -5.06 1.51 12.26
N ILE A 75 -4.65 0.99 13.41
CA ILE A 75 -3.36 1.31 14.04
C ILE A 75 -2.18 0.85 13.18
N PHE A 76 -2.16 -0.42 12.76
CA PHE A 76 -1.08 -0.91 11.89
C PHE A 76 -1.06 -0.19 10.54
N GLY A 77 -2.24 0.16 10.00
CA GLY A 77 -2.35 0.96 8.80
C GLY A 77 -1.83 2.40 8.97
N LEU A 78 -2.07 3.03 10.12
CA LEU A 78 -1.56 4.36 10.43
C LEU A 78 -0.04 4.34 10.58
N ILE A 79 0.51 3.37 11.32
CA ILE A 79 1.96 3.19 11.45
C ILE A 79 2.61 2.98 10.07
N ALA A 80 2.02 2.12 9.23
CA ALA A 80 2.50 1.90 7.88
C ALA A 80 2.47 3.18 7.04
N LEU A 81 1.38 3.95 7.10
CA LEU A 81 1.23 5.18 6.33
C LEU A 81 2.22 6.26 6.78
N ILE A 82 2.42 6.42 8.08
CA ILE A 82 3.44 7.33 8.62
C ILE A 82 4.82 6.91 8.13
N ALA A 83 5.14 5.63 8.23
CA ALA A 83 6.43 5.09 7.84
C ALA A 83 6.71 5.32 6.35
N ILE A 84 5.78 5.00 5.45
CA ILE A 84 6.00 5.21 4.02
C ILE A 84 6.16 6.70 3.68
N PHE A 85 5.40 7.59 4.32
CA PHE A 85 5.51 9.03 4.09
C PHE A 85 6.85 9.60 4.58
N ILE A 86 7.38 9.11 5.72
CA ILE A 86 8.73 9.46 6.16
C ILE A 86 9.77 8.95 5.16
N ALA A 87 9.61 7.71 4.66
CA ALA A 87 10.52 7.15 3.67
C ALA A 87 10.55 7.96 2.38
N LEU A 88 9.38 8.34 1.85
CA LEU A 88 9.25 9.13 0.62
C LEU A 88 9.94 10.49 0.71
N ARG A 89 9.97 11.10 1.89
CA ARG A 89 10.62 12.40 2.11
C ARG A 89 12.14 12.32 2.26
N ASN A 90 12.67 11.16 2.63
CA ASN A 90 14.09 11.02 3.00
C ASN A 90 14.88 10.09 2.10
N LEU A 91 14.22 9.37 1.19
CA LEU A 91 14.84 8.41 0.29
C LEU A 91 14.40 8.66 -1.16
N PRO A 92 15.20 8.20 -2.14
CA PRO A 92 14.80 8.23 -3.55
C PRO A 92 13.50 7.44 -3.79
N LEU A 93 12.62 7.98 -4.64
CA LEU A 93 11.31 7.35 -4.93
C LEU A 93 11.46 5.90 -5.40
N ALA A 94 12.38 5.65 -6.33
CA ALA A 94 12.62 4.30 -6.84
C ALA A 94 13.03 3.32 -5.74
N THR A 95 13.83 3.77 -4.78
CA THR A 95 14.30 2.97 -3.64
C THR A 95 13.14 2.61 -2.70
N VAL A 96 12.31 3.58 -2.34
CA VAL A 96 11.14 3.37 -1.47
C VAL A 96 10.16 2.38 -2.11
N VAL A 97 9.83 2.58 -3.39
CA VAL A 97 8.93 1.69 -4.12
C VAL A 97 9.51 0.28 -4.25
N SER A 98 10.82 0.16 -4.53
CA SER A 98 11.50 -1.14 -4.65
C SER A 98 11.40 -1.96 -3.36
N ILE A 99 11.69 -1.34 -2.21
CA ILE A 99 11.57 -2.01 -0.92
C ILE A 99 10.11 -2.34 -0.60
N SER A 100 9.16 -1.48 -0.97
CA SER A 100 7.73 -1.69 -0.72
C SER A 100 7.16 -2.94 -1.41
N PHE A 101 7.78 -3.38 -2.52
CA PHE A 101 7.43 -4.65 -3.15
C PHE A 101 7.81 -5.89 -2.32
N ALA A 102 8.52 -5.74 -1.20
CA ALA A 102 8.73 -6.81 -0.25
C ALA A 102 7.52 -7.12 0.64
N ALA A 103 6.45 -6.32 0.60
CA ALA A 103 5.24 -6.58 1.40
C ALA A 103 4.67 -8.00 1.23
N PRO A 104 4.60 -8.63 0.03
CA PRO A 104 4.15 -10.02 -0.11
C PRO A 104 5.01 -11.03 0.66
N ILE A 105 6.31 -10.75 0.85
CA ILE A 105 7.22 -11.58 1.64
C ILE A 105 6.76 -11.62 3.10
N PHE A 106 6.54 -10.43 3.68
CA PHE A 106 6.05 -10.30 5.05
C PHE A 106 4.61 -10.81 5.21
N THR A 107 3.76 -10.64 4.19
CA THR A 107 2.41 -11.22 4.18
C THR A 107 2.48 -12.75 4.25
N THR A 108 3.42 -13.39 3.55
CA THR A 108 3.63 -14.83 3.64
C THR A 108 4.07 -15.27 5.05
N ILE A 109 4.98 -14.53 5.68
CA ILE A 109 5.42 -14.80 7.05
C ILE A 109 4.26 -14.67 8.04
N PHE A 110 3.47 -13.60 7.94
CA PHE A 110 2.32 -13.39 8.81
C PHE A 110 1.19 -14.40 8.57
N SER A 111 1.02 -14.91 7.35
CA SER A 111 0.03 -15.97 7.10
C SER A 111 0.34 -17.26 7.85
N ILE A 112 1.63 -17.59 8.01
CA ILE A 112 2.07 -18.74 8.82
C ILE A 112 1.68 -18.53 10.28
N VAL A 113 2.02 -17.34 10.83
CA VAL A 113 1.89 -17.06 12.26
C VAL A 113 0.43 -16.80 12.65
N LEU A 114 -0.31 -16.03 11.85
CA LEU A 114 -1.66 -15.56 12.19
C LEU A 114 -2.77 -16.47 11.68
N LEU A 115 -2.53 -17.18 10.58
CA LEU A 115 -3.53 -18.07 9.95
C LEU A 115 -3.17 -19.56 10.08
N ASN A 116 -2.03 -19.89 10.68
CA ASN A 116 -1.48 -21.25 10.78
C ASN A 116 -1.37 -21.95 9.40
N GLU A 117 -1.13 -21.18 8.34
CA GLU A 117 -0.97 -21.73 6.99
C GLU A 117 0.37 -22.48 6.88
N LYS A 118 0.34 -23.67 6.28
CA LYS A 118 1.57 -24.42 5.97
C LYS A 118 2.21 -23.83 4.71
N VAL A 119 3.43 -23.35 4.82
CA VAL A 119 4.18 -22.75 3.72
C VAL A 119 5.16 -23.75 3.15
N GLY A 120 5.02 -24.04 1.84
CA GLY A 120 5.91 -24.97 1.13
C GLY A 120 7.28 -24.35 0.82
N PHE A 121 8.25 -25.21 0.46
CA PHE A 121 9.64 -24.86 0.16
C PHE A 121 9.78 -23.68 -0.83
N TYR A 122 8.99 -23.65 -1.89
CA TYR A 122 9.07 -22.57 -2.91
C TYR A 122 8.73 -21.17 -2.38
N ARG A 123 7.82 -21.08 -1.40
CA ARG A 123 7.51 -19.80 -0.75
C ARG A 123 8.67 -19.34 0.13
N TRP A 124 9.33 -20.27 0.85
CA TRP A 124 10.54 -19.95 1.63
C TRP A 124 11.70 -19.51 0.74
N LEU A 125 11.90 -20.18 -0.39
CA LEU A 125 12.91 -19.78 -1.38
C LEU A 125 12.63 -18.36 -1.89
N ALA A 126 11.38 -18.06 -2.24
CA ALA A 126 10.99 -16.71 -2.67
C ALA A 126 11.24 -15.66 -1.57
N VAL A 127 10.87 -15.96 -0.32
CA VAL A 127 11.15 -15.09 0.84
C VAL A 127 12.66 -14.79 0.94
N SER A 128 13.51 -15.82 0.84
CA SER A 128 14.98 -15.64 0.91
C SER A 128 15.51 -14.77 -0.23
N ILE A 129 15.06 -14.96 -1.46
CA ILE A 129 15.43 -14.14 -2.63
C ILE A 129 15.04 -12.67 -2.38
N GLY A 130 13.83 -12.43 -1.88
CA GLY A 130 13.36 -11.08 -1.60
C GLY A 130 14.14 -10.37 -0.48
N PHE A 131 14.51 -11.08 0.59
CA PHE A 131 15.38 -10.54 1.62
C PHE A 131 16.78 -10.19 1.10
N ILE A 132 17.36 -11.03 0.25
CA ILE A 132 18.62 -10.71 -0.44
C ILE A 132 18.44 -9.41 -1.26
N GLY A 133 17.34 -9.26 -1.97
CA GLY A 133 17.03 -8.03 -2.70
C GLY A 133 16.99 -6.79 -1.81
N ILE A 134 16.35 -6.86 -0.63
CA ILE A 134 16.33 -5.76 0.34
C ILE A 134 17.76 -5.44 0.81
N ILE A 135 18.57 -6.45 1.14
CA ILE A 135 19.96 -6.27 1.57
C ILE A 135 20.78 -5.57 0.47
N VAL A 136 20.58 -5.97 -0.80
CA VAL A 136 21.28 -5.33 -1.92
C VAL A 136 20.89 -3.86 -2.08
N ILE A 137 19.59 -3.49 -1.86
CA ILE A 137 19.12 -2.11 -1.95
C ILE A 137 19.66 -1.27 -0.78
N THR A 138 19.60 -1.81 0.43
CA THR A 138 19.91 -1.06 1.67
C THR A 138 21.40 -0.96 1.95
N GLU A 139 22.22 -1.81 1.31
CA GLU A 139 23.68 -1.84 1.48
C GLU A 139 24.12 -1.71 2.96
N PRO A 140 23.74 -2.62 3.86
CA PRO A 140 24.14 -2.54 5.25
C PRO A 140 25.66 -2.81 5.38
N GLY A 141 26.48 -1.83 5.00
CA GLY A 141 27.95 -1.87 5.13
C GLY A 141 28.41 -1.29 6.47
N PHE A 142 29.72 -1.36 6.74
CA PHE A 142 30.34 -0.77 7.93
C PHE A 142 30.45 0.76 7.88
N GLY A 143 29.79 1.43 6.93
CA GLY A 143 29.64 2.87 6.82
C GLY A 143 28.33 3.37 7.43
N ASP A 144 28.01 4.66 7.25
CA ASP A 144 26.81 5.30 7.78
C ASP A 144 25.54 4.65 7.24
N LEU A 145 24.92 3.77 8.05
CA LEU A 145 23.61 3.20 7.75
C LEU A 145 22.58 4.33 7.75
N ASN A 146 22.02 4.60 6.60
CA ASN A 146 20.90 5.54 6.52
C ASN A 146 19.69 4.94 7.24
N ILE A 147 19.40 5.44 8.44
CA ILE A 147 18.29 4.96 9.30
C ILE A 147 16.95 4.99 8.58
N TYR A 148 16.78 5.83 7.56
CA TYR A 148 15.51 5.96 6.85
C TYR A 148 15.13 4.70 6.07
N TYR A 149 16.04 3.77 5.76
CA TYR A 149 15.70 2.48 5.15
C TYR A 149 14.81 1.58 6.02
N ILE A 150 14.75 1.82 7.35
CA ILE A 150 13.86 1.06 8.23
C ILE A 150 12.39 1.36 7.96
N TYR A 151 12.05 2.58 7.51
CA TYR A 151 10.66 2.99 7.34
C TYR A 151 9.91 2.23 6.24
N PRO A 152 10.42 2.02 5.02
CA PRO A 152 9.74 1.17 4.04
C PRO A 152 9.61 -0.29 4.49
N ILE A 153 10.50 -0.79 5.36
CA ILE A 153 10.37 -2.12 5.97
C ILE A 153 9.21 -2.13 6.98
N ILE A 154 9.10 -1.11 7.86
CA ILE A 154 7.96 -0.94 8.78
C ILE A 154 6.66 -0.83 7.98
N PHE A 155 6.66 -0.09 6.87
CA PHE A 155 5.52 -0.03 5.96
C PHE A 155 5.13 -1.43 5.45
N CYS A 156 6.08 -2.23 4.99
CA CYS A 156 5.82 -3.59 4.51
C CYS A 156 5.21 -4.49 5.59
N LEU A 157 5.72 -4.42 6.82
CA LEU A 157 5.18 -5.15 7.97
C LEU A 157 3.74 -4.73 8.27
N GLY A 158 3.50 -3.42 8.40
CA GLY A 158 2.18 -2.89 8.67
C GLY A 158 1.18 -3.20 7.55
N LEU A 159 1.58 -3.02 6.27
CA LEU A 159 0.75 -3.32 5.11
C LEU A 159 0.39 -4.81 5.03
N SER A 160 1.33 -5.69 5.40
CA SER A 160 1.11 -7.14 5.42
C SER A 160 0.06 -7.54 6.45
N TYR A 161 0.14 -6.98 7.67
CA TYR A 161 -0.90 -7.17 8.67
C TYR A 161 -2.26 -6.62 8.20
N VAL A 162 -2.26 -5.40 7.64
CA VAL A 162 -3.46 -4.76 7.10
C VAL A 162 -4.12 -5.62 6.02
N ALA A 163 -3.35 -6.24 5.13
CA ALA A 163 -3.87 -7.11 4.08
C ALA A 163 -4.63 -8.31 4.66
N ILE A 164 -4.07 -8.97 5.69
CA ILE A 164 -4.71 -10.09 6.39
C ILE A 164 -5.97 -9.62 7.12
N ALA A 165 -5.90 -8.50 7.84
CA ALA A 165 -7.04 -7.94 8.57
C ALA A 165 -8.18 -7.54 7.62
N ILE A 166 -7.89 -6.91 6.48
CA ILE A 166 -8.91 -6.59 5.46
C ILE A 166 -9.56 -7.87 4.92
N ARG A 167 -8.78 -8.93 4.65
CA ARG A 167 -9.31 -10.21 4.19
C ARG A 167 -10.30 -10.79 5.20
N GLN A 168 -9.99 -10.74 6.50
CA GLN A 168 -10.88 -11.21 7.56
C GLN A 168 -12.11 -10.32 7.75
N LEU A 169 -11.97 -8.99 7.66
CA LEU A 169 -13.07 -8.03 7.79
C LEU A 169 -14.02 -8.08 6.60
N SER A 170 -13.51 -8.25 5.39
CA SER A 170 -14.33 -8.27 4.16
C SER A 170 -15.31 -9.44 4.08
N THR A 171 -15.18 -10.45 4.95
CA THR A 171 -16.16 -11.54 5.08
C THR A 171 -17.46 -11.10 5.74
N THR A 172 -17.44 -10.04 6.54
CA THR A 172 -18.57 -9.57 7.34
C THR A 172 -18.98 -8.14 7.05
N GLU A 173 -18.09 -7.36 6.43
CA GLU A 173 -18.26 -5.92 6.26
C GLU A 173 -17.90 -5.45 4.84
N PRO A 174 -18.57 -4.41 4.32
CA PRO A 174 -18.26 -3.87 3.01
C PRO A 174 -16.94 -3.12 3.02
N VAL A 175 -16.22 -3.17 1.89
CA VAL A 175 -14.88 -2.57 1.75
C VAL A 175 -14.88 -1.05 2.01
N TRP A 176 -15.94 -0.34 1.60
CA TRP A 176 -16.04 1.10 1.84
C TRP A 176 -16.07 1.45 3.34
N LEU A 177 -16.68 0.60 4.18
CA LEU A 177 -16.73 0.81 5.64
C LEU A 177 -15.34 0.62 6.26
N ILE A 178 -14.60 -0.39 5.82
CA ILE A 178 -13.22 -0.65 6.27
C ILE A 178 -12.32 0.54 5.90
N ALA A 179 -12.48 1.08 4.70
CA ALA A 179 -11.72 2.22 4.22
C ALA A 179 -12.12 3.53 4.92
N LEU A 180 -13.41 3.75 5.17
CA LEU A 180 -13.95 4.91 5.89
C LEU A 180 -13.40 4.98 7.32
N ASN A 181 -13.49 3.88 8.08
CA ASN A 181 -12.98 3.82 9.45
C ASN A 181 -11.48 4.15 9.52
N PHE A 182 -10.71 3.67 8.57
CA PHE A 182 -9.29 4.01 8.48
C PHE A 182 -9.06 5.51 8.21
N SER A 183 -9.80 6.08 7.26
CA SER A 183 -9.69 7.50 6.94
C SER A 183 -10.12 8.38 8.11
N ILE A 184 -11.16 8.00 8.85
CA ILE A 184 -11.57 8.68 10.08
C ILE A 184 -10.45 8.64 11.11
N LEU A 185 -9.85 7.46 11.36
CA LEU A 185 -8.75 7.34 12.32
C LEU A 185 -7.55 8.23 11.92
N ILE A 186 -7.14 8.21 10.65
CA ILE A 186 -6.03 9.05 10.18
C ILE A 186 -6.37 10.52 10.43
N THR A 187 -7.57 10.96 10.07
CA THR A 187 -8.00 12.35 10.25
C THR A 187 -7.96 12.74 11.72
N LEU A 188 -8.54 11.94 12.60
CA LEU A 188 -8.56 12.22 14.04
C LEU A 188 -7.15 12.20 14.64
N ALA A 189 -6.33 11.20 14.30
CA ALA A 189 -4.96 11.10 14.78
C ALA A 189 -4.11 12.31 14.33
N SER A 190 -4.31 12.77 13.10
CA SER A 190 -3.57 13.94 12.59
C SER A 190 -3.97 15.24 13.26
N LEU A 191 -5.21 15.40 13.72
CA LEU A 191 -5.64 16.60 14.47
C LEU A 191 -4.84 16.80 15.77
N PHE A 192 -4.39 15.71 16.42
CA PHE A 192 -3.52 15.81 17.59
C PHE A 192 -2.14 16.40 17.27
N THR A 193 -1.79 16.52 16.00
CA THR A 193 -0.51 17.12 15.58
C THR A 193 -0.60 18.63 15.33
N ILE A 194 -1.78 19.24 15.41
CA ILE A 194 -1.97 20.69 15.24
C ILE A 194 -1.03 21.53 16.13
N PRO A 195 -0.87 21.22 17.45
CA PRO A 195 0.01 21.99 18.31
C PRO A 195 1.49 21.92 17.94
N PHE A 196 1.88 20.98 17.08
CA PHE A 196 3.27 20.76 16.67
C PHE A 196 3.67 21.56 15.42
N GLY A 197 3.01 22.69 15.18
CA GLY A 197 3.47 23.68 14.22
C GLY A 197 2.92 23.49 12.80
N TRP A 198 1.61 23.26 12.66
CA TRP A 198 0.98 23.32 11.33
C TRP A 198 1.17 24.70 10.70
N VAL A 199 1.45 24.70 9.42
CA VAL A 199 1.72 25.89 8.63
C VAL A 199 0.53 26.17 7.71
N MET A 200 0.10 27.43 7.62
CA MET A 200 -0.95 27.78 6.66
C MET A 200 -0.40 27.64 5.23
N PRO A 201 -0.97 26.72 4.44
CA PRO A 201 -0.51 26.52 3.08
C PRO A 201 -0.91 27.71 2.20
N ASN A 202 -0.05 28.06 1.26
CA ASN A 202 -0.45 28.95 0.16
C ASN A 202 -1.47 28.23 -0.74
N ILE A 203 -2.10 28.94 -1.67
CA ILE A 203 -3.16 28.35 -2.52
C ILE A 203 -2.64 27.19 -3.37
N GLN A 204 -1.41 27.27 -3.87
CA GLN A 204 -0.83 26.21 -4.72
C GLN A 204 -0.59 24.95 -3.90
N ASP A 205 0.04 25.08 -2.73
CA ASP A 205 0.32 23.97 -1.84
C ASP A 205 -0.96 23.37 -1.24
N LEU A 206 -1.97 24.21 -0.96
CA LEU A 206 -3.28 23.73 -0.53
C LEU A 206 -3.89 22.79 -1.57
N VAL A 207 -3.80 23.12 -2.85
CA VAL A 207 -4.27 22.26 -3.94
C VAL A 207 -3.50 20.93 -3.94
N LEU A 208 -2.16 20.96 -3.78
CA LEU A 208 -1.34 19.75 -3.72
C LEU A 208 -1.72 18.87 -2.51
N LEU A 209 -1.90 19.46 -1.33
CA LEU A 209 -2.33 18.73 -0.14
C LEU A 209 -3.72 18.10 -0.32
N CYS A 210 -4.67 18.83 -0.92
CA CYS A 210 -5.98 18.25 -1.27
C CYS A 210 -5.84 17.10 -2.26
N MET A 211 -4.96 17.23 -3.26
CA MET A 211 -4.72 16.16 -4.24
C MET A 211 -4.19 14.88 -3.58
N ILE A 212 -3.33 14.95 -2.56
CA ILE A 212 -2.88 13.77 -1.81
C ILE A 212 -4.09 12.97 -1.29
N GLY A 213 -5.07 13.66 -0.72
CA GLY A 213 -6.27 13.03 -0.19
C GLY A 213 -7.17 12.44 -1.28
N PHE A 214 -7.43 13.18 -2.33
CA PHE A 214 -8.25 12.72 -3.45
C PHE A 214 -7.59 11.54 -4.19
N LEU A 215 -6.32 11.68 -4.57
CA LEU A 215 -5.58 10.61 -5.25
C LEU A 215 -5.53 9.33 -4.43
N GLY A 216 -5.17 9.44 -3.15
CA GLY A 216 -5.11 8.27 -2.29
C GLY A 216 -6.48 7.64 -1.99
N GLY A 217 -7.55 8.44 -1.88
CA GLY A 217 -8.91 7.94 -1.72
C GLY A 217 -9.38 7.17 -2.95
N PHE A 218 -9.28 7.77 -4.13
CA PHE A 218 -9.65 7.11 -5.39
C PHE A 218 -8.76 5.91 -5.71
N ALA A 219 -7.44 6.00 -5.46
CA ALA A 219 -6.53 4.88 -5.66
C ALA A 219 -6.96 3.62 -4.89
N ASN A 220 -7.33 3.78 -3.62
CA ASN A 220 -7.84 2.66 -2.82
C ASN A 220 -9.17 2.11 -3.35
N LEU A 221 -10.07 2.96 -3.85
CA LEU A 221 -11.33 2.50 -4.46
C LEU A 221 -11.07 1.70 -5.73
N TRP A 222 -10.27 2.26 -6.64
CA TRP A 222 -9.94 1.59 -7.91
C TRP A 222 -9.19 0.29 -7.68
N LEU A 223 -8.29 0.23 -6.71
CA LEU A 223 -7.62 -1.01 -6.29
C LEU A 223 -8.65 -2.07 -5.85
N SER A 224 -9.58 -1.67 -5.00
CA SER A 224 -10.62 -2.57 -4.49
C SER A 224 -11.57 -3.05 -5.60
N GLN A 225 -11.95 -2.16 -6.53
CA GLN A 225 -12.76 -2.50 -7.68
C GLN A 225 -12.03 -3.43 -8.65
N SER A 226 -10.74 -3.20 -8.86
CA SER A 226 -9.91 -4.09 -9.68
C SER A 226 -9.92 -5.51 -9.15
N PHE A 227 -9.67 -5.70 -7.86
CA PHE A 227 -9.70 -7.02 -7.22
C PHE A 227 -11.07 -7.67 -7.17
N LYS A 228 -12.15 -6.89 -7.22
CA LYS A 228 -13.51 -7.39 -7.30
C LYS A 228 -13.87 -7.91 -8.71
N LEU A 229 -13.32 -7.27 -9.75
CA LEU A 229 -13.67 -7.54 -11.14
C LEU A 229 -12.76 -8.57 -11.82
N SER A 230 -11.54 -8.69 -11.35
CA SER A 230 -10.52 -9.56 -11.94
C SER A 230 -9.80 -10.37 -10.87
N GLU A 231 -9.25 -11.50 -11.27
CA GLU A 231 -8.38 -12.27 -10.40
C GLU A 231 -7.14 -11.44 -10.03
N VAL A 232 -6.79 -11.44 -8.74
CA VAL A 232 -5.64 -10.71 -8.20
C VAL A 232 -4.36 -11.02 -8.99
N SER A 233 -4.20 -12.27 -9.39
CA SER A 233 -3.08 -12.76 -10.18
C SER A 233 -2.90 -12.11 -11.54
N LEU A 234 -4.01 -11.74 -12.19
CA LEU A 234 -3.98 -11.10 -13.50
C LEU A 234 -3.60 -9.63 -13.41
N VAL A 235 -4.05 -8.93 -12.37
CA VAL A 235 -3.90 -7.47 -12.26
C VAL A 235 -2.70 -7.04 -11.40
N SER A 236 -2.21 -7.90 -10.49
CA SER A 236 -1.07 -7.56 -9.62
C SER A 236 0.23 -7.19 -10.34
N PRO A 237 0.58 -7.76 -11.50
CA PRO A 237 1.77 -7.34 -12.24
C PRO A 237 1.76 -5.86 -12.62
N LEU A 238 0.58 -5.24 -12.80
CA LEU A 238 0.48 -3.80 -13.08
C LEU A 238 1.02 -2.92 -11.95
N LYS A 239 1.06 -3.42 -10.71
CA LYS A 239 1.66 -2.70 -9.58
C LYS A 239 3.13 -2.36 -9.80
N TYR A 240 3.85 -3.18 -10.58
CA TYR A 240 5.26 -2.91 -10.87
C TYR A 240 5.47 -1.66 -11.72
N LEU A 241 4.42 -1.12 -12.38
CA LEU A 241 4.47 0.19 -13.03
C LEU A 241 4.79 1.32 -12.03
N ALA A 242 4.47 1.14 -10.73
CA ALA A 242 4.84 2.11 -9.70
C ALA A 242 6.37 2.32 -9.63
N LEU A 243 7.18 1.27 -9.88
CA LEU A 243 8.63 1.41 -9.96
C LEU A 243 9.06 2.27 -11.16
N VAL A 244 8.43 2.06 -12.31
CA VAL A 244 8.68 2.86 -13.51
C VAL A 244 8.35 4.33 -13.25
N PHE A 245 7.19 4.60 -12.63
CA PHE A 245 6.83 5.96 -12.22
C PHE A 245 7.80 6.53 -11.19
N GLY A 246 8.21 5.73 -10.19
CA GLY A 246 9.19 6.15 -9.18
C GLY A 246 10.54 6.56 -9.78
N ILE A 247 11.02 5.81 -10.79
CA ILE A 247 12.25 6.14 -11.53
C ILE A 247 12.06 7.42 -12.36
N ILE A 248 10.97 7.51 -13.14
CA ILE A 248 10.69 8.65 -14.00
C ILE A 248 10.53 9.92 -13.18
N PHE A 249 9.70 9.91 -12.14
CA PHE A 249 9.45 11.09 -11.31
C PHE A 249 10.67 11.48 -10.48
N GLY A 250 11.40 10.50 -9.94
CA GLY A 250 12.64 10.75 -9.20
C GLY A 250 13.68 11.44 -10.08
N TYR A 251 13.84 10.97 -11.31
CA TYR A 251 14.78 11.56 -12.28
C TYR A 251 14.33 12.95 -12.73
N LEU A 252 13.07 13.12 -13.16
CA LEU A 252 12.60 14.38 -13.75
C LEU A 252 12.50 15.54 -12.75
N ILE A 253 12.29 15.27 -11.45
CA ILE A 253 11.98 16.32 -10.47
C ILE A 253 13.13 16.53 -9.49
N TRP A 254 13.84 15.47 -9.12
CA TRP A 254 14.92 15.53 -8.12
C TRP A 254 16.29 15.11 -8.66
N ASP A 255 16.44 14.85 -9.98
CA ASP A 255 17.65 14.29 -10.60
C ASP A 255 18.14 13.00 -9.93
N GLU A 256 17.20 12.23 -9.33
CA GLU A 256 17.51 10.96 -8.67
C GLU A 256 17.77 9.86 -9.69
N ILE A 257 19.04 9.48 -9.87
CA ILE A 257 19.41 8.35 -10.72
C ILE A 257 19.50 7.10 -9.83
N PRO A 258 18.64 6.07 -10.05
CA PRO A 258 18.72 4.85 -9.25
C PRO A 258 20.07 4.16 -9.47
N THR A 259 20.71 3.75 -8.39
CA THR A 259 21.98 3.01 -8.47
C THR A 259 21.77 1.64 -9.12
N ILE A 260 22.82 1.07 -9.70
CA ILE A 260 22.77 -0.30 -10.25
C ILE A 260 22.34 -1.29 -9.16
N LYS A 261 22.73 -1.09 -7.91
CA LYS A 261 22.36 -1.93 -6.78
C LYS A 261 20.86 -1.80 -6.45
N THR A 262 20.29 -0.59 -6.50
CA THR A 262 18.84 -0.39 -6.39
C THR A 262 18.08 -1.15 -7.46
N LEU A 263 18.55 -1.11 -8.71
CA LEU A 263 17.90 -1.82 -9.83
C LEU A 263 18.03 -3.34 -9.69
N LEU A 264 19.20 -3.86 -9.32
CA LEU A 264 19.41 -5.30 -9.10
C LEU A 264 18.58 -5.81 -7.91
N GLY A 265 18.59 -5.08 -6.79
CA GLY A 265 17.78 -5.45 -5.65
C GLY A 265 16.28 -5.37 -5.93
N ALA A 266 15.82 -4.36 -6.68
CA ALA A 266 14.43 -4.26 -7.14
C ALA A 266 14.04 -5.48 -8.01
N LEU A 267 14.92 -5.90 -8.93
CA LEU A 267 14.70 -7.10 -9.75
C LEU A 267 14.51 -8.35 -8.88
N LEU A 268 15.35 -8.54 -7.85
CA LEU A 268 15.25 -9.68 -6.92
C LEU A 268 13.93 -9.64 -6.13
N VAL A 269 13.54 -8.47 -5.60
CA VAL A 269 12.28 -8.32 -4.84
C VAL A 269 11.06 -8.55 -5.73
N VAL A 270 11.07 -8.03 -6.95
CA VAL A 270 10.00 -8.25 -7.94
C VAL A 270 9.92 -9.74 -8.32
N ALA A 271 11.06 -10.38 -8.61
CA ALA A 271 11.11 -11.81 -8.94
C ALA A 271 10.57 -12.67 -7.78
N SER A 272 10.97 -12.38 -6.54
CA SER A 272 10.43 -13.01 -5.33
C SER A 272 8.91 -12.89 -5.25
N SER A 273 8.38 -11.68 -5.42
CA SER A 273 6.94 -11.42 -5.38
C SER A 273 6.17 -12.16 -6.49
N LEU A 274 6.76 -12.27 -7.68
CA LEU A 274 6.17 -13.04 -8.80
C LEU A 274 6.17 -14.55 -8.53
N ILE A 275 7.20 -15.09 -7.88
CA ILE A 275 7.26 -16.52 -7.50
C ILE A 275 6.15 -16.81 -6.48
N ILE A 276 5.98 -15.98 -5.45
CA ILE A 276 4.92 -16.11 -4.45
C ILE A 276 3.55 -16.09 -5.15
N LEU A 277 3.32 -15.11 -6.01
CA LEU A 277 2.06 -14.94 -6.72
C LEU A 277 1.71 -16.14 -7.60
N ARG A 278 2.67 -16.61 -8.41
CA ARG A 278 2.46 -17.81 -9.26
C ARG A 278 2.09 -19.03 -8.44
N ARG A 279 2.72 -19.22 -7.28
CA ARG A 279 2.46 -20.37 -6.41
C ARG A 279 1.08 -20.31 -5.76
N GLU A 280 0.61 -19.12 -5.35
CA GLU A 280 -0.75 -18.93 -4.83
C GLU A 280 -1.81 -19.29 -5.87
N ILE A 281 -1.60 -18.90 -7.13
CA ILE A 281 -2.51 -19.22 -8.23
C ILE A 281 -2.55 -20.74 -8.45
N TYR A 282 -1.38 -21.38 -8.50
CA TYR A 282 -1.29 -22.82 -8.75
C TYR A 282 -2.03 -23.60 -7.66
N HIS A 283 -1.80 -23.26 -6.40
CA HIS A 283 -2.43 -23.94 -5.26
C HIS A 283 -3.95 -23.75 -5.24
N LYS A 284 -4.44 -22.56 -5.60
CA LYS A 284 -5.88 -22.30 -5.73
C LYS A 284 -6.52 -23.14 -6.84
N LYS A 285 -5.84 -23.32 -7.98
CA LYS A 285 -6.33 -24.18 -9.08
C LYS A 285 -6.40 -25.64 -8.66
N GLU A 286 -5.40 -26.12 -7.94
CA GLU A 286 -5.35 -27.50 -7.43
C GLU A 286 -6.51 -27.80 -6.48
N ILE A 287 -6.83 -26.91 -5.53
CA ILE A 287 -7.97 -27.05 -4.63
C ILE A 287 -9.29 -27.07 -5.43
N LEU A 288 -9.46 -26.18 -6.40
CA LEU A 288 -10.68 -26.12 -7.22
C LEU A 288 -10.85 -27.33 -8.16
N SER A 289 -9.76 -27.98 -8.56
CA SER A 289 -9.82 -29.22 -9.34
C SER A 289 -10.24 -30.41 -8.48
N ASN A 290 -9.73 -30.50 -7.26
CA ASN A 290 -10.03 -31.59 -6.33
C ASN A 290 -11.50 -31.54 -5.85
N THR A 291 -12.06 -30.33 -5.61
CA THR A 291 -13.48 -30.17 -5.24
C THR A 291 -14.48 -30.42 -6.39
N ARG A 292 -14.02 -30.57 -7.64
CA ARG A 292 -14.89 -30.93 -8.77
C ARG A 292 -14.97 -32.44 -9.01
N HIS A 293 -14.12 -33.20 -8.35
CA HIS A 293 -14.05 -34.69 -8.46
C HIS A 293 -14.69 -35.40 -7.25
N GLU A 294 -15.16 -34.65 -6.25
CA GLU A 294 -16.07 -35.10 -5.19
C GLU A 294 -17.52 -34.69 -5.51
#